data_cf41325bf75ba1c151ebedf08dabccd7
#
_entry.id   cf41325bf75ba1c151ebedf08dabccd7
#
_cell.length_a   1.000
_cell.length_b   1.000
_cell.length_c   1.000
_cell.angle_alpha   90.00
_cell.angle_beta   90.00
_cell.angle_gamma   90.00
#
_symmetry.space_group_name_H-M   'P 1'
#
loop_
_entity.id
_entity.type
_entity.pdbx_description
1 polymer ?
#
loop_
_entity_poly.entity_id
_entity_poly.type
_entity_poly.pdbx_seq_one_letter_code
_entity_poly.pdbx_strand_id
1 'polypeptide(L)'
;KLYKEEDIEIVAINDLTSPHMLAYLLRNDSVQKKFDAEVEEAENGIIVDGKLFPVYAEADASKLPWGELGIDVVLECTGFYTSKAKSQAHIDAGAKKVLISAPAGNDLPTIVYGTNHETLTKEDTIVSGASCTTNCLAPMAKALADYRELRTGFMTTIHAYTGDQMILDGPHRKGDLRRARAGAINIVPN
;
A
#
# COMPACT_ATOMS: atom_id res chain seq x y z
N LYS A 1 -6.60 -1.17 -11.73
CA LYS A 1 -6.62 -2.44 -12.52
C LYS A 1 -7.54 -3.46 -11.87
N LEU A 2 -7.48 -3.64 -10.55
CA LEU A 2 -8.28 -4.66 -9.84
C LEU A 2 -9.79 -4.50 -9.98
N TYR A 3 -10.30 -3.30 -10.25
CA TYR A 3 -11.75 -3.07 -10.37
C TYR A 3 -12.40 -3.75 -11.61
N LYS A 4 -11.57 -4.22 -12.55
CA LYS A 4 -12.01 -4.98 -13.75
C LYS A 4 -11.94 -6.50 -13.57
N GLU A 5 -11.39 -6.98 -12.43
CA GLU A 5 -11.29 -8.41 -12.17
C GLU A 5 -12.65 -8.96 -11.69
N GLU A 6 -13.12 -10.04 -12.28
CA GLU A 6 -14.44 -10.61 -11.98
C GLU A 6 -14.55 -11.15 -10.56
N ASP A 7 -13.42 -11.63 -9.99
CA ASP A 7 -13.38 -12.22 -8.64
C ASP A 7 -13.08 -11.20 -7.53
N ILE A 8 -12.92 -9.91 -7.88
CA ILE A 8 -12.57 -8.87 -6.92
C ILE A 8 -13.57 -7.73 -7.00
N GLU A 9 -14.24 -7.47 -5.89
CA GLU A 9 -15.09 -6.30 -5.75
C GLU A 9 -14.46 -5.25 -4.84
N ILE A 10 -14.24 -4.05 -5.36
CA ILE A 10 -13.90 -2.89 -4.53
C ILE A 10 -15.20 -2.33 -3.98
N VAL A 11 -15.36 -2.40 -2.66
CA VAL A 11 -16.61 -2.04 -1.97
C VAL A 11 -16.59 -0.60 -1.49
N ALA A 12 -15.44 -0.14 -0.94
CA ALA A 12 -15.31 1.18 -0.34
C ALA A 12 -13.85 1.66 -0.35
N ILE A 13 -13.68 2.96 -0.20
CA ILE A 13 -12.39 3.63 -0.03
C ILE A 13 -12.46 4.41 1.29
N ASN A 14 -11.37 4.41 2.06
CA ASN A 14 -11.19 5.34 3.17
C ASN A 14 -9.97 6.21 2.91
N ASP A 15 -10.16 7.52 2.82
CA ASP A 15 -9.08 8.50 2.65
C ASP A 15 -9.52 9.83 3.26
N LEU A 16 -8.60 10.54 3.90
CA LEU A 16 -8.88 11.86 4.52
C LEU A 16 -8.96 13.00 3.50
N THR A 17 -8.67 12.70 2.25
CA THR A 17 -8.77 13.64 1.11
C THR A 17 -10.21 13.64 0.55
N SER A 18 -10.59 14.75 -0.07
CA SER A 18 -11.93 14.89 -0.67
C SER A 18 -12.12 13.98 -1.89
N PRO A 19 -13.36 13.52 -2.17
CA PRO A 19 -13.68 12.78 -3.40
C PRO A 19 -13.24 13.49 -4.67
N HIS A 20 -13.34 14.83 -4.72
CA HIS A 20 -12.84 15.66 -5.82
C HIS A 20 -11.36 15.43 -6.10
N MET A 21 -10.52 15.51 -5.04
CA MET A 21 -9.08 15.31 -5.19
C MET A 21 -8.76 13.86 -5.55
N LEU A 22 -9.45 12.88 -4.96
CA LEU A 22 -9.25 11.47 -5.29
C LEU A 22 -9.60 11.17 -6.74
N ALA A 23 -10.73 11.70 -7.25
CA ALA A 23 -11.11 11.55 -8.65
C ALA A 23 -10.08 12.19 -9.59
N TYR A 24 -9.56 13.37 -9.25
CA TYR A 24 -8.50 14.02 -10.01
C TYR A 24 -7.22 13.18 -10.05
N LEU A 25 -6.76 12.71 -8.90
CA LEU A 25 -5.54 11.90 -8.79
C LEU A 25 -5.69 10.55 -9.49
N LEU A 26 -6.86 9.92 -9.43
CA LEU A 26 -7.13 8.68 -10.15
C LEU A 26 -7.08 8.87 -11.67
N ARG A 27 -7.60 9.99 -12.17
CA ARG A 27 -7.55 10.32 -13.61
C ARG A 27 -6.15 10.62 -14.12
N ASN A 28 -5.28 11.19 -13.27
CA ASN A 28 -4.01 11.80 -13.68
C ASN A 28 -2.85 11.24 -12.86
N ASP A 29 -2.31 10.11 -13.28
CA ASP A 29 -1.12 9.53 -12.66
C ASP A 29 0.13 9.86 -13.49
N SER A 30 1.17 10.38 -12.85
CA SER A 30 2.41 10.78 -13.54
C SER A 30 3.21 9.59 -14.08
N VAL A 31 3.08 8.42 -13.47
CA VAL A 31 3.81 7.19 -13.84
C VAL A 31 2.93 6.28 -14.70
N GLN A 32 1.71 6.01 -14.25
CA GLN A 32 0.77 5.11 -14.93
C GLN A 32 0.00 5.81 -16.06
N LYS A 33 0.17 7.13 -16.20
CA LYS A 33 -0.51 8.00 -17.17
C LYS A 33 -2.02 8.11 -16.89
N LYS A 34 -2.78 8.54 -17.90
CA LYS A 34 -4.22 8.68 -17.80
C LYS A 34 -4.85 7.32 -17.49
N PHE A 35 -5.76 7.29 -16.53
CA PHE A 35 -6.53 6.10 -16.20
C PHE A 35 -7.50 5.76 -17.34
N ASP A 36 -7.53 4.49 -17.73
CA ASP A 36 -8.34 3.99 -18.84
C ASP A 36 -9.76 3.65 -18.34
N ALA A 37 -10.46 4.68 -17.85
CA ALA A 37 -11.84 4.62 -17.44
C ALA A 37 -12.42 6.04 -17.34
N GLU A 38 -13.73 6.16 -17.40
CA GLU A 38 -14.42 7.39 -17.04
C GLU A 38 -14.46 7.54 -15.53
N VAL A 39 -13.97 8.67 -15.00
CA VAL A 39 -13.93 8.94 -13.57
C VAL A 39 -14.63 10.26 -13.28
N GLU A 40 -15.65 10.21 -12.45
CA GLU A 40 -16.41 11.36 -11.99
C GLU A 40 -16.36 11.46 -10.45
N GLU A 41 -16.60 12.66 -9.95
CA GLU A 41 -16.78 12.89 -8.52
C GLU A 41 -18.25 12.78 -8.12
N ALA A 42 -18.50 12.31 -6.92
CA ALA A 42 -19.78 12.36 -6.26
C ALA A 42 -19.62 12.96 -4.85
N GLU A 43 -20.70 13.42 -4.25
CA GLU A 43 -20.67 14.05 -2.92
C GLU A 43 -20.02 13.13 -1.86
N ASN A 44 -20.30 11.83 -1.92
CA ASN A 44 -19.85 10.82 -0.95
C ASN A 44 -18.92 9.76 -1.54
N GLY A 45 -18.32 10.01 -2.72
CA GLY A 45 -17.47 9.00 -3.35
C GLY A 45 -16.92 9.40 -4.71
N ILE A 46 -16.39 8.43 -5.41
CA ILE A 46 -15.98 8.54 -6.81
C ILE A 46 -16.78 7.56 -7.67
N ILE A 47 -17.10 7.98 -8.89
CA ILE A 47 -17.77 7.12 -9.87
C ILE A 47 -16.73 6.70 -10.90
N VAL A 48 -16.62 5.41 -11.17
CA VAL A 48 -15.73 4.85 -12.20
C VAL A 48 -16.55 3.98 -13.13
N ASP A 49 -16.58 4.30 -14.42
CA ASP A 49 -17.38 3.61 -15.43
C ASP A 49 -18.86 3.44 -14.98
N GLY A 50 -19.42 4.50 -14.37
CA GLY A 50 -20.80 4.52 -13.88
C GLY A 50 -21.03 3.81 -12.53
N LYS A 51 -20.04 3.11 -11.94
CA LYS A 51 -20.15 2.50 -10.61
C LYS A 51 -19.65 3.45 -9.53
N LEU A 52 -20.49 3.70 -8.51
CA LEU A 52 -20.12 4.48 -7.33
C LEU A 52 -19.24 3.65 -6.38
N PHE A 53 -18.13 4.24 -5.96
CA PHE A 53 -17.26 3.77 -4.87
C PHE A 53 -17.36 4.78 -3.73
N PRO A 54 -18.04 4.43 -2.61
CA PRO A 54 -18.17 5.32 -1.47
C PRO A 54 -16.80 5.61 -0.85
N VAL A 55 -16.60 6.86 -0.45
CA VAL A 55 -15.37 7.33 0.22
C VAL A 55 -15.72 7.74 1.64
N TYR A 56 -15.12 7.06 2.60
CA TYR A 56 -15.12 7.43 4.00
C TYR A 56 -13.91 8.31 4.30
N ALA A 57 -14.03 9.20 5.29
CA ALA A 57 -12.95 10.09 5.71
C ALA A 57 -12.69 9.93 7.22
N GLU A 58 -12.48 8.68 7.65
CA GLU A 58 -12.29 8.33 9.06
C GLU A 58 -10.81 8.06 9.35
N ALA A 59 -10.26 8.82 10.31
CA ALA A 59 -8.87 8.67 10.72
C ALA A 59 -8.64 7.47 11.65
N ASP A 60 -9.66 7.10 12.42
CA ASP A 60 -9.64 5.96 13.33
C ASP A 60 -10.25 4.73 12.66
N ALA A 61 -9.38 3.84 12.20
CA ALA A 61 -9.79 2.65 11.46
C ALA A 61 -10.78 1.75 12.22
N SER A 62 -10.81 1.80 13.55
CA SER A 62 -11.74 1.01 14.36
C SER A 62 -13.21 1.45 14.22
N LYS A 63 -13.44 2.65 13.66
CA LYS A 63 -14.79 3.22 13.44
C LYS A 63 -15.29 3.01 12.02
N LEU A 64 -14.51 2.39 11.16
CA LEU A 64 -14.91 2.12 9.79
C LEU A 64 -15.94 0.98 9.73
N PRO A 65 -16.93 1.02 8.84
CA PRO A 65 -18.04 0.07 8.82
C PRO A 65 -17.68 -1.23 8.09
N TRP A 66 -16.48 -1.77 8.27
CA TRP A 66 -16.01 -2.94 7.53
C TRP A 66 -16.87 -4.18 7.74
N GLY A 67 -17.34 -4.38 8.97
CA GLY A 67 -18.24 -5.49 9.30
C GLY A 67 -19.61 -5.35 8.63
N GLU A 68 -20.19 -4.15 8.62
CA GLU A 68 -21.48 -3.87 7.98
C GLU A 68 -21.40 -4.04 6.46
N LEU A 69 -20.26 -3.67 5.87
CA LEU A 69 -20.00 -3.79 4.44
C LEU A 69 -19.53 -5.20 4.03
N GLY A 70 -19.31 -6.10 4.99
CA GLY A 70 -18.86 -7.47 4.70
C GLY A 70 -17.47 -7.57 4.11
N ILE A 71 -16.55 -6.68 4.50
CA ILE A 71 -15.21 -6.59 3.88
C ILE A 71 -14.38 -7.83 4.19
N ASP A 72 -13.95 -8.52 3.14
CA ASP A 72 -13.05 -9.66 3.25
C ASP A 72 -11.60 -9.22 3.47
N VAL A 73 -11.13 -8.21 2.72
CA VAL A 73 -9.73 -7.76 2.77
C VAL A 73 -9.65 -6.25 2.75
N VAL A 74 -8.92 -5.67 3.70
CA VAL A 74 -8.50 -4.26 3.66
C VAL A 74 -7.09 -4.18 3.07
N LEU A 75 -6.91 -3.35 2.04
CA LEU A 75 -5.58 -2.93 1.56
C LEU A 75 -5.18 -1.67 2.33
N GLU A 76 -4.28 -1.83 3.30
CA GLU A 76 -3.80 -0.72 4.12
C GLU A 76 -2.64 -0.01 3.41
N CYS A 77 -2.93 1.15 2.82
CA CYS A 77 -2.00 1.91 2.00
C CYS A 77 -1.63 3.28 2.59
N THR A 78 -2.08 3.59 3.80
CA THR A 78 -1.89 4.93 4.41
C THR A 78 -0.49 5.16 4.95
N GLY A 79 0.23 4.11 5.30
CA GLY A 79 1.52 4.18 5.99
C GLY A 79 1.42 4.50 7.50
N PHE A 80 0.21 4.57 8.07
CA PHE A 80 -0.01 4.78 9.51
C PHE A 80 -0.17 3.48 10.29
N TYR A 81 -0.88 2.52 9.74
CA TYR A 81 -1.18 1.23 10.35
C TYR A 81 -0.15 0.17 9.94
N THR A 82 1.15 0.48 10.11
CA THR A 82 2.27 -0.35 9.65
C THR A 82 2.82 -1.27 10.73
N SER A 83 1.96 -1.88 11.52
CA SER A 83 2.32 -2.95 12.49
C SER A 83 1.09 -3.81 12.76
N LYS A 84 1.30 -5.04 13.24
CA LYS A 84 0.22 -5.94 13.61
C LYS A 84 -0.75 -5.30 14.62
N ALA A 85 -0.21 -4.69 15.68
CA ALA A 85 -1.00 -4.06 16.72
C ALA A 85 -1.86 -2.89 16.21
N LYS A 86 -1.31 -2.05 15.33
CA LYS A 86 -2.09 -0.95 14.73
C LYS A 86 -3.14 -1.45 13.75
N SER A 87 -2.78 -2.39 12.87
CA SER A 87 -3.69 -2.94 11.86
C SER A 87 -4.82 -3.76 12.47
N GLN A 88 -4.71 -4.17 13.73
CA GLN A 88 -5.79 -4.82 14.48
C GLN A 88 -7.07 -3.97 14.48
N ALA A 89 -6.96 -2.64 14.42
CA ALA A 89 -8.10 -1.73 14.35
C ALA A 89 -9.03 -2.03 13.16
N HIS A 90 -8.50 -2.46 12.01
CA HIS A 90 -9.33 -2.86 10.87
C HIS A 90 -10.05 -4.19 11.10
N ILE A 91 -9.40 -5.13 11.79
CA ILE A 91 -10.03 -6.40 12.19
C ILE A 91 -11.13 -6.14 13.21
N ASP A 92 -10.87 -5.28 14.20
CA ASP A 92 -11.84 -4.89 15.21
C ASP A 92 -13.06 -4.18 14.58
N ALA A 93 -12.84 -3.45 13.49
CA ALA A 93 -13.90 -2.86 12.66
C ALA A 93 -14.68 -3.88 11.80
N GLY A 94 -14.29 -5.14 11.81
CA GLY A 94 -14.99 -6.25 11.16
C GLY A 94 -14.41 -6.73 9.83
N ALA A 95 -13.26 -6.25 9.39
CA ALA A 95 -12.55 -6.82 8.24
C ALA A 95 -12.02 -8.21 8.57
N LYS A 96 -12.07 -9.16 7.63
CA LYS A 96 -11.56 -10.51 7.86
C LYS A 96 -10.03 -10.59 7.77
N LYS A 97 -9.42 -9.79 6.88
CA LYS A 97 -7.98 -9.75 6.65
C LYS A 97 -7.49 -8.34 6.36
N VAL A 98 -6.21 -8.10 6.65
CA VAL A 98 -5.52 -6.84 6.31
C VAL A 98 -4.23 -7.15 5.57
N LEU A 99 -4.04 -6.53 4.41
CA LEU A 99 -2.78 -6.53 3.67
C LEU A 99 -2.14 -5.14 3.76
N ILE A 100 -1.04 -5.05 4.48
CA ILE A 100 -0.29 -3.79 4.66
C ILE A 100 0.66 -3.61 3.48
N SER A 101 0.54 -2.51 2.74
CA SER A 101 1.37 -2.19 1.57
C SER A 101 2.75 -1.62 1.93
N ALA A 102 3.30 -1.99 3.09
CA ALA A 102 4.56 -1.49 3.63
C ALA A 102 5.20 -2.53 4.56
N PRO A 103 6.51 -2.40 4.88
CA PRO A 103 7.12 -3.18 5.96
C PRO A 103 6.39 -2.92 7.28
N ALA A 104 6.09 -3.98 8.03
CA ALA A 104 5.20 -3.88 9.20
C ALA A 104 5.71 -4.61 10.46
N GLY A 105 7.01 -4.77 10.60
CA GLY A 105 7.65 -5.45 11.74
C GLY A 105 7.91 -6.94 11.48
N ASN A 106 8.31 -7.66 12.54
CA ASN A 106 8.69 -9.08 12.46
C ASN A 106 7.69 -10.01 13.17
N ASP A 107 6.58 -9.45 13.66
CA ASP A 107 5.55 -10.17 14.42
C ASP A 107 4.35 -10.59 13.55
N LEU A 108 4.50 -10.46 12.25
CA LEU A 108 3.51 -10.87 11.25
C LEU A 108 4.22 -11.36 9.96
N PRO A 109 3.56 -12.20 9.16
CA PRO A 109 4.12 -12.66 7.89
C PRO A 109 4.41 -11.50 6.94
N THR A 110 5.61 -11.52 6.35
CA THR A 110 5.98 -10.61 5.25
C THR A 110 6.03 -11.42 3.96
N ILE A 111 5.20 -11.05 3.00
CA ILE A 111 4.97 -11.84 1.80
C ILE A 111 5.39 -11.07 0.54
N VAL A 112 6.14 -11.76 -0.30
CA VAL A 112 6.45 -11.32 -1.68
C VAL A 112 5.88 -12.37 -2.64
N TYR A 113 4.95 -11.93 -3.49
CA TYR A 113 4.33 -12.83 -4.46
C TYR A 113 5.38 -13.46 -5.40
N GLY A 114 5.22 -14.75 -5.71
CA GLY A 114 6.19 -15.51 -6.50
C GLY A 114 7.45 -15.94 -5.73
N THR A 115 7.61 -15.48 -4.49
CA THR A 115 8.79 -15.82 -3.66
C THR A 115 8.42 -16.71 -2.48
N ASN A 116 7.51 -16.27 -1.63
CA ASN A 116 7.10 -17.01 -0.42
C ASN A 116 5.58 -16.96 -0.17
N HIS A 117 4.77 -16.60 -1.16
CA HIS A 117 3.32 -16.47 -0.99
C HIS A 117 2.64 -17.80 -0.63
N GLU A 118 3.25 -18.93 -0.97
CA GLU A 118 2.77 -20.26 -0.60
C GLU A 118 2.89 -20.56 0.90
N THR A 119 3.62 -19.74 1.66
CA THR A 119 3.71 -19.86 3.13
C THR A 119 2.50 -19.29 3.86
N LEU A 120 1.62 -18.53 3.14
CA LEU A 120 0.41 -17.99 3.73
C LEU A 120 -0.56 -19.10 4.14
N THR A 121 -1.15 -18.92 5.30
CA THR A 121 -2.16 -19.81 5.84
C THR A 121 -3.50 -19.08 6.01
N LYS A 122 -4.57 -19.81 6.28
CA LYS A 122 -5.89 -19.22 6.53
C LYS A 122 -5.94 -18.44 7.85
N GLU A 123 -5.06 -18.77 8.77
CA GLU A 123 -4.91 -18.17 10.10
C GLU A 123 -4.23 -16.80 10.05
N ASP A 124 -3.50 -16.50 8.96
CA ASP A 124 -2.84 -15.20 8.77
C ASP A 124 -3.87 -14.13 8.43
N THR A 125 -4.27 -13.36 9.42
CA THR A 125 -5.28 -12.29 9.26
C THR A 125 -4.67 -10.94 8.93
N ILE A 126 -3.42 -10.68 9.35
CA ILE A 126 -2.70 -9.44 9.07
C ILE A 126 -1.35 -9.80 8.48
N VAL A 127 -1.09 -9.34 7.27
CA VAL A 127 0.15 -9.63 6.54
C VAL A 127 0.76 -8.37 5.95
N SER A 128 2.08 -8.37 5.79
CA SER A 128 2.80 -7.30 5.09
C SER A 128 3.11 -7.73 3.66
N GLY A 129 2.85 -6.85 2.69
CA GLY A 129 3.30 -6.98 1.31
C GLY A 129 4.75 -6.54 1.08
N ALA A 130 5.54 -6.39 2.16
CA ALA A 130 6.93 -5.97 2.13
C ALA A 130 7.16 -4.53 1.63
N SER A 131 8.42 -4.15 1.40
CA SER A 131 8.79 -2.87 0.80
C SER A 131 8.90 -2.97 -0.73
N CYS A 132 8.91 -1.83 -1.40
CA CYS A 132 9.21 -1.74 -2.84
C CYS A 132 10.57 -2.36 -3.17
N THR A 133 11.59 -2.09 -2.36
CA THR A 133 12.94 -2.67 -2.51
C THR A 133 12.91 -4.19 -2.33
N THR A 134 12.19 -4.69 -1.34
CA THR A 134 12.06 -6.15 -1.11
C THR A 134 11.31 -6.84 -2.24
N ASN A 135 10.25 -6.22 -2.76
CA ASN A 135 9.53 -6.74 -3.92
C ASN A 135 10.36 -6.74 -5.22
N CYS A 136 11.35 -5.85 -5.32
CA CYS A 136 12.32 -5.89 -6.40
C CYS A 136 13.38 -7.00 -6.21
N LEU A 137 14.00 -7.05 -5.03
CA LEU A 137 15.13 -7.91 -4.75
C LEU A 137 14.76 -9.40 -4.60
N ALA A 138 13.70 -9.70 -3.86
CA ALA A 138 13.40 -11.08 -3.47
C ALA A 138 13.11 -12.00 -4.66
N PRO A 139 12.31 -11.61 -5.69
CA PRO A 139 12.12 -12.44 -6.87
C PRO A 139 13.41 -12.66 -7.68
N MET A 140 14.26 -11.63 -7.79
CA MET A 140 15.55 -11.76 -8.47
C MET A 140 16.49 -12.72 -7.72
N ALA A 141 16.59 -12.55 -6.40
CA ALA A 141 17.41 -13.43 -5.56
C ALA A 141 16.89 -14.88 -5.60
N LYS A 142 15.56 -15.06 -5.57
CA LYS A 142 14.95 -16.38 -5.71
C LYS A 142 15.30 -17.03 -7.03
N ALA A 143 15.12 -16.32 -8.15
CA ALA A 143 15.45 -16.86 -9.48
C ALA A 143 16.92 -17.28 -9.59
N LEU A 144 17.84 -16.50 -9.00
CA LEU A 144 19.25 -16.86 -8.94
C LEU A 144 19.51 -18.07 -8.04
N ALA A 145 18.86 -18.13 -6.88
CA ALA A 145 19.00 -19.23 -5.93
C ALA A 145 18.43 -20.55 -6.48
N ASP A 146 17.33 -20.49 -7.22
CA ASP A 146 16.74 -21.65 -7.90
C ASP A 146 17.65 -22.18 -9.03
N TYR A 147 18.41 -21.29 -9.66
CA TYR A 147 19.38 -21.68 -10.68
C TYR A 147 20.70 -22.18 -10.09
N ARG A 148 21.20 -21.54 -9.01
CA ARG A 148 22.43 -21.90 -8.33
C ARG A 148 22.43 -21.40 -6.90
N GLU A 149 22.98 -22.20 -5.98
CA GLU A 149 23.12 -21.85 -4.56
C GLU A 149 23.79 -20.48 -4.37
N LEU A 150 23.11 -19.57 -3.67
CA LEU A 150 23.65 -18.28 -3.21
C LEU A 150 24.24 -18.48 -1.81
N ARG A 151 25.53 -18.21 -1.66
CA ARG A 151 26.23 -18.33 -0.36
C ARG A 151 26.39 -16.98 0.32
N THR A 152 26.75 -15.97 -0.43
CA THR A 152 26.95 -14.58 0.03
C THR A 152 26.58 -13.62 -1.05
N GLY A 153 26.24 -12.38 -0.68
CA GLY A 153 25.96 -11.32 -1.63
C GLY A 153 25.99 -9.93 -0.98
N PHE A 154 26.21 -8.93 -1.80
CA PHE A 154 26.02 -7.53 -1.43
C PHE A 154 24.92 -6.95 -2.30
N MET A 155 24.06 -6.13 -1.71
CA MET A 155 23.04 -5.41 -2.43
C MET A 155 23.28 -3.92 -2.36
N THR A 156 23.26 -3.26 -3.50
CA THR A 156 23.18 -1.80 -3.60
C THR A 156 21.94 -1.45 -4.41
N THR A 157 21.09 -0.59 -3.89
CA THR A 157 19.93 -0.09 -4.62
C THR A 157 20.13 1.37 -4.99
N ILE A 158 19.81 1.71 -6.23
CA ILE A 158 19.69 3.09 -6.71
C ILE A 158 18.20 3.33 -6.91
N HIS A 159 17.60 4.05 -5.97
CA HIS A 159 16.15 4.15 -5.85
C HIS A 159 15.66 5.55 -6.20
N ALA A 160 14.59 5.63 -6.98
CA ALA A 160 13.88 6.90 -7.15
C ALA A 160 13.37 7.42 -5.79
N TYR A 161 13.38 8.73 -5.57
CA TYR A 161 12.78 9.30 -4.38
C TYR A 161 11.26 9.06 -4.36
N THR A 162 10.71 8.96 -3.16
CA THR A 162 9.30 8.64 -2.93
C THR A 162 8.65 9.69 -2.04
N GLY A 163 7.35 9.63 -1.86
CA GLY A 163 6.59 10.52 -0.98
C GLY A 163 7.02 10.51 0.51
N ASP A 164 7.90 9.57 0.91
CA ASP A 164 8.51 9.58 2.24
C ASP A 164 9.63 10.64 2.38
N GLN A 165 10.18 11.12 1.26
CA GLN A 165 11.17 12.20 1.21
C GLN A 165 10.47 13.56 1.05
N MET A 166 11.15 14.64 1.46
CA MET A 166 10.61 15.99 1.33
C MET A 166 10.74 16.50 -0.11
N ILE A 167 9.75 17.28 -0.56
CA ILE A 167 9.84 18.02 -1.84
C ILE A 167 10.86 19.13 -1.72
N LEU A 168 10.78 19.93 -0.65
CA LEU A 168 11.76 20.93 -0.26
C LEU A 168 12.39 20.53 1.07
N ASP A 169 13.51 21.16 1.44
CA ASP A 169 14.11 20.98 2.78
C ASP A 169 13.06 21.29 3.85
N GLY A 170 12.85 20.38 4.79
CA GLY A 170 11.85 20.55 5.82
C GLY A 170 11.86 19.43 6.87
N PRO A 171 11.12 19.59 7.98
CA PRO A 171 11.07 18.57 9.03
C PRO A 171 10.50 17.25 8.51
N HIS A 172 11.27 16.18 8.63
CA HIS A 172 10.78 14.85 8.30
C HIS A 172 9.90 14.28 9.42
N ARG A 173 8.74 13.71 9.08
CA ARG A 173 7.73 13.20 10.03
C ARG A 173 8.26 12.15 11.03
N LYS A 174 9.31 11.41 10.66
CA LYS A 174 9.98 10.41 11.51
C LYS A 174 11.31 10.90 12.11
N GLY A 175 11.64 12.19 11.94
CA GLY A 175 12.88 12.78 12.44
C GLY A 175 14.15 12.33 11.71
N ASP A 176 14.05 11.71 10.54
CA ASP A 176 15.22 11.33 9.75
C ASP A 176 15.81 12.55 9.03
N LEU A 177 16.96 13.01 9.50
CA LEU A 177 17.64 14.21 8.97
C LEU A 177 18.05 14.04 7.51
N ARG A 178 18.37 12.83 7.05
CA ARG A 178 18.76 12.56 5.65
C ARG A 178 17.55 12.75 4.73
N ARG A 179 16.36 12.32 5.16
CA ARG A 179 15.11 12.44 4.42
C ARG A 179 14.44 13.82 4.56
N ALA A 180 15.01 14.70 5.39
CA ALA A 180 14.56 16.09 5.54
C ALA A 180 15.03 17.01 4.40
N ARG A 181 15.76 16.49 3.42
CA ARG A 181 16.29 17.23 2.28
C ARG A 181 15.40 17.01 1.04
N ALA A 182 15.42 17.99 0.14
CA ALA A 182 14.68 17.95 -1.12
C ALA A 182 15.07 16.75 -1.99
N GLY A 183 14.15 15.81 -2.18
CA GLY A 183 14.40 14.53 -2.84
C GLY A 183 14.83 14.64 -4.31
N ALA A 184 14.33 15.68 -5.02
CA ALA A 184 14.61 15.86 -6.44
C ALA A 184 16.05 16.29 -6.76
N ILE A 185 16.78 16.84 -5.79
CA ILE A 185 18.12 17.42 -6.00
C ILE A 185 19.17 16.87 -5.04
N ASN A 186 18.83 15.94 -4.18
CA ASN A 186 19.75 15.30 -3.24
C ASN A 186 19.75 13.78 -3.41
N ILE A 187 20.92 13.17 -3.36
CA ILE A 187 21.08 11.74 -3.15
C ILE A 187 21.05 11.49 -1.64
N VAL A 188 20.02 10.79 -1.19
CA VAL A 188 19.79 10.51 0.23
C VAL A 188 20.24 9.08 0.54
N PRO A 189 21.27 8.86 1.37
CA PRO A 189 21.63 7.51 1.81
C PRO A 189 20.56 6.93 2.76
N ASN A 190 20.29 5.65 2.59
CA ASN A 190 19.34 4.87 3.40
C ASN A 190 20.03 3.77 4.17
#